data_3ffb57c0228a22d028b1863a5a9f19a6
#
_entry.id   3ffb57c0228a22d028b1863a5a9f19a6
#
_cell.length_a   1.000
_cell.length_b   1.000
_cell.length_c   1.000
_cell.angle_alpha   90.00
_cell.angle_beta   90.00
_cell.angle_gamma   90.00
#
_symmetry.space_group_name_H-M   'P 1'
#
loop_
_entity.id
_entity.type
_entity.pdbx_description
1 polymer ?
#
loop_
_entity_poly.entity_id
_entity_poly.type
_entity_poly.pdbx_seq_one_letter_code
_entity_poly.pdbx_strand_id
1 'polypeptide(L)'
;MNRRTARPAAVALAGAAVLAPALAACAPSVGVAVAPHATDPDCARVVLTLPDSLGDGLDAVRTTSQATAAWGDPAGPVTLRCGVEVPGPTTEQCVTVETASGPSIDWLVQADAEPADGEATPTAPSDPAQDPGSSDWTFVTYGRDPAVEVHVPAAVVAERSTSFLDGLSVAVAQVEATRSCL
;
A
#
# COMPACT_ATOMS: atom_id res chain seq x y z
N MET A 1 -50.48 37.67 64.76
CA MET A 1 -50.16 36.30 64.25
C MET A 1 -49.87 36.47 62.80
N ASN A 2 -48.55 36.63 62.45
CA ASN A 2 -48.05 36.83 61.07
C ASN A 2 -47.45 35.54 60.58
N ARG A 3 -48.10 34.88 59.62
CA ARG A 3 -47.57 33.75 58.90
C ARG A 3 -46.77 34.29 57.70
N ARG A 4 -45.45 34.17 57.79
CA ARG A 4 -44.54 34.43 56.64
C ARG A 4 -44.52 33.17 55.80
N THR A 5 -45.06 33.27 54.62
CA THR A 5 -44.95 32.24 53.56
C THR A 5 -43.59 32.35 52.91
N ALA A 6 -42.77 31.31 53.13
CA ALA A 6 -41.50 31.17 52.43
C ALA A 6 -41.76 30.70 51.00
N ARG A 7 -41.22 31.45 50.01
CA ARG A 7 -41.20 31.05 48.60
C ARG A 7 -39.98 30.17 48.37
N PRO A 8 -40.12 29.01 47.78
CA PRO A 8 -38.92 28.23 47.29
C PRO A 8 -38.33 28.91 46.10
N ALA A 9 -37.00 29.19 46.15
CA ALA A 9 -36.19 29.62 45.00
C ALA A 9 -35.98 28.45 44.11
N ALA A 10 -36.50 28.52 42.88
CA ALA A 10 -36.21 27.57 41.84
C ALA A 10 -34.77 27.84 41.31
N VAL A 11 -33.85 26.95 41.62
CA VAL A 11 -32.52 26.95 41.05
C VAL A 11 -32.62 26.35 39.66
N ALA A 12 -32.53 27.20 38.64
CA ALA A 12 -32.41 26.80 37.25
C ALA A 12 -30.98 26.31 37.04
N LEU A 13 -30.77 25.00 36.97
CA LEU A 13 -29.54 24.41 36.46
C LEU A 13 -29.49 24.63 34.93
N ALA A 14 -28.76 25.64 34.50
CA ALA A 14 -28.38 25.82 33.12
C ALA A 14 -27.36 24.72 32.77
N GLY A 15 -27.82 23.69 32.09
CA GLY A 15 -26.98 22.67 31.50
C GLY A 15 -26.13 23.29 30.39
N ALA A 16 -24.88 23.57 30.69
CA ALA A 16 -23.87 23.87 29.67
C ALA A 16 -23.60 22.59 28.88
N ALA A 17 -24.29 22.45 27.74
CA ALA A 17 -23.94 21.45 26.75
C ALA A 17 -22.54 21.82 26.17
N VAL A 18 -21.51 21.17 26.68
CA VAL A 18 -20.17 21.23 26.13
C VAL A 18 -20.24 20.51 24.79
N LEU A 19 -20.40 21.26 23.69
CA LEU A 19 -20.07 20.78 22.35
C LEU A 19 -18.56 20.56 22.33
N ALA A 20 -18.12 19.32 22.57
CA ALA A 20 -16.78 18.90 22.24
C ALA A 20 -16.68 18.94 20.73
N PRO A 21 -15.83 19.79 20.13
CA PRO A 21 -15.51 19.65 18.70
C PRO A 21 -14.88 18.27 18.54
N ALA A 22 -15.57 17.39 17.81
CA ALA A 22 -14.96 16.19 17.30
C ALA A 22 -13.84 16.67 16.37
N LEU A 23 -12.61 16.73 16.89
CA LEU A 23 -11.40 16.80 16.08
C LEU A 23 -11.41 15.52 15.27
N ALA A 24 -12.05 15.57 14.09
CA ALA A 24 -11.83 14.58 13.05
C ALA A 24 -10.35 14.67 12.73
N ALA A 25 -9.55 13.84 13.40
CA ALA A 25 -8.16 13.67 13.07
C ALA A 25 -8.15 13.25 11.61
N CYS A 26 -7.72 14.15 10.72
CA CYS A 26 -7.45 13.80 9.33
C CYS A 26 -6.35 12.76 9.36
N ALA A 27 -6.73 11.48 9.29
CA ALA A 27 -5.75 10.43 9.13
C ALA A 27 -4.96 10.72 7.86
N PRO A 28 -3.63 10.65 7.89
CA PRO A 28 -2.83 10.89 6.72
C PRO A 28 -3.25 9.93 5.60
N SER A 29 -3.30 10.42 4.38
CA SER A 29 -3.59 9.60 3.20
C SER A 29 -2.48 9.76 2.20
N VAL A 30 -2.17 8.66 1.52
CA VAL A 30 -1.12 8.57 0.51
C VAL A 30 -1.74 8.73 -0.88
N GLY A 31 -1.17 9.61 -1.69
CA GLY A 31 -1.51 9.73 -3.11
C GLY A 31 -0.73 8.70 -3.91
N VAL A 32 -1.41 7.71 -4.47
CA VAL A 32 -0.82 6.72 -5.37
C VAL A 32 -1.36 6.95 -6.77
N ALA A 33 -0.52 6.91 -7.80
CA ALA A 33 -0.97 7.06 -9.18
C ALA A 33 -1.91 5.92 -9.59
N VAL A 34 -3.03 6.27 -10.21
CA VAL A 34 -3.99 5.26 -10.72
C VAL A 34 -3.36 4.48 -11.87
N ALA A 35 -3.48 3.16 -11.84
CA ALA A 35 -3.04 2.31 -12.94
C ALA A 35 -4.01 2.40 -14.15
N PRO A 36 -3.54 2.15 -15.38
CA PRO A 36 -4.37 2.27 -16.60
C PRO A 36 -5.63 1.42 -16.56
N HIS A 37 -5.56 0.22 -15.99
CA HIS A 37 -6.64 -0.76 -15.92
C HIS A 37 -7.23 -0.90 -14.50
N ALA A 38 -7.10 0.14 -13.65
CA ALA A 38 -7.59 0.14 -12.26
C ALA A 38 -9.10 -0.10 -12.10
N THR A 39 -9.87 0.00 -13.18
CA THR A 39 -11.32 -0.26 -13.19
C THR A 39 -11.66 -1.72 -13.39
N ASP A 40 -10.67 -2.59 -13.60
CA ASP A 40 -10.91 -4.02 -13.74
C ASP A 40 -11.56 -4.59 -12.46
N PRO A 41 -12.64 -5.40 -12.59
CA PRO A 41 -13.33 -5.99 -11.43
C PRO A 41 -12.42 -6.86 -10.55
N ASP A 42 -11.40 -7.49 -11.12
CA ASP A 42 -10.47 -8.34 -10.40
C ASP A 42 -9.57 -7.52 -9.46
N CYS A 43 -9.24 -6.27 -9.83
CA CYS A 43 -8.56 -5.35 -8.94
C CYS A 43 -9.36 -5.06 -7.67
N ALA A 44 -10.68 -5.02 -7.73
CA ALA A 44 -11.50 -4.88 -6.53
C ALA A 44 -11.34 -6.09 -5.61
N ARG A 45 -11.28 -7.32 -6.16
CA ARG A 45 -11.05 -8.55 -5.37
C ARG A 45 -9.67 -8.54 -4.71
N VAL A 46 -8.65 -8.10 -5.44
CA VAL A 46 -7.30 -7.94 -4.89
C VAL A 46 -7.33 -6.98 -3.69
N VAL A 47 -7.83 -5.76 -3.88
CA VAL A 47 -7.81 -4.73 -2.83
C VAL A 47 -8.62 -5.12 -1.59
N LEU A 48 -9.76 -5.80 -1.77
CA LEU A 48 -10.60 -6.25 -0.65
C LEU A 48 -9.98 -7.40 0.16
N THR A 49 -8.96 -8.06 -0.37
CA THR A 49 -8.28 -9.20 0.26
C THR A 49 -6.90 -8.81 0.82
N LEU A 50 -6.46 -7.57 0.60
CA LEU A 50 -5.19 -7.08 1.12
C LEU A 50 -5.16 -7.10 2.66
N PRO A 51 -4.00 -7.41 3.27
CA PRO A 51 -3.84 -7.40 4.72
C PRO A 51 -3.78 -5.98 5.28
N ASP A 52 -4.22 -5.82 6.51
CA ASP A 52 -4.10 -4.56 7.27
C ASP A 52 -2.65 -4.26 7.69
N SER A 53 -1.75 -5.24 7.62
CA SER A 53 -0.33 -5.08 7.93
C SER A 53 0.50 -6.08 7.14
N LEU A 54 1.67 -5.63 6.68
CA LEU A 54 2.72 -6.48 6.09
C LEU A 54 3.80 -6.85 7.12
N GLY A 55 3.53 -6.62 8.40
CA GLY A 55 4.43 -6.90 9.52
C GLY A 55 5.39 -5.75 9.83
N ASP A 56 6.02 -5.81 11.01
CA ASP A 56 7.13 -4.95 11.44
C ASP A 56 6.94 -3.44 11.18
N GLY A 57 5.77 -2.89 11.51
CA GLY A 57 5.46 -1.47 11.35
C GLY A 57 5.01 -1.06 9.94
N LEU A 58 4.80 -2.01 9.04
CA LEU A 58 4.14 -1.78 7.76
C LEU A 58 2.61 -1.94 7.91
N ASP A 59 2.00 -1.07 8.69
CA ASP A 59 0.54 -1.02 8.85
C ASP A 59 -0.11 -0.27 7.69
N ALA A 60 -1.34 -0.68 7.33
CA ALA A 60 -2.06 -0.09 6.21
C ALA A 60 -2.35 1.40 6.43
N VAL A 61 -2.11 2.20 5.40
CA VAL A 61 -2.40 3.63 5.34
C VAL A 61 -3.41 3.87 4.23
N ARG A 62 -4.33 4.81 4.46
CA ARG A 62 -5.32 5.16 3.43
C ARG A 62 -4.66 5.69 2.17
N THR A 63 -5.16 5.25 1.02
CA THR A 63 -4.85 5.85 -0.28
C THR A 63 -6.02 6.69 -0.78
N THR A 64 -5.73 7.63 -1.68
CA THR A 64 -6.75 8.49 -2.30
C THR A 64 -7.21 8.00 -3.67
N SER A 65 -6.61 6.93 -4.17
CA SER A 65 -6.79 6.46 -5.55
C SER A 65 -7.43 5.08 -5.60
N GLN A 66 -8.16 4.82 -6.68
CA GLN A 66 -8.82 3.53 -6.93
C GLN A 66 -7.79 2.42 -7.17
N ALA A 67 -8.11 1.23 -6.70
CA ALA A 67 -7.33 0.00 -6.87
C ALA A 67 -5.87 0.14 -6.38
N THR A 68 -5.69 0.88 -5.28
CA THR A 68 -4.39 1.13 -4.67
C THR A 68 -4.42 0.81 -3.18
N ALA A 69 -3.25 0.52 -2.62
CA ALA A 69 -3.01 0.38 -1.19
C ALA A 69 -1.64 0.95 -0.82
N ALA A 70 -1.43 1.20 0.48
CA ALA A 70 -0.15 1.65 1.01
C ALA A 70 0.04 1.13 2.43
N TRP A 71 1.31 0.91 2.83
CA TRP A 71 1.68 0.46 4.17
C TRP A 71 2.93 1.19 4.66
N GLY A 72 3.00 1.41 5.97
CA GLY A 72 4.14 2.01 6.65
C GLY A 72 4.04 3.52 6.80
N ASP A 73 5.19 4.21 6.81
CA ASP A 73 5.24 5.67 6.96
C ASP A 73 4.62 6.37 5.74
N PRO A 74 3.64 7.26 5.92
CA PRO A 74 3.05 8.03 4.83
C PRO A 74 4.04 8.89 4.03
N ALA A 75 5.22 9.19 4.57
CA ALA A 75 6.27 9.94 3.88
C ALA A 75 7.10 9.08 2.90
N GLY A 76 7.10 7.76 3.07
CA GLY A 76 7.81 6.82 2.22
C GLY A 76 7.19 5.42 2.31
N PRO A 77 5.92 5.27 1.92
CA PRO A 77 5.19 4.02 2.09
C PRO A 77 5.56 2.98 1.04
N VAL A 78 5.43 1.71 1.40
CA VAL A 78 5.24 0.65 0.39
C VAL A 78 3.90 0.89 -0.27
N THR A 79 3.84 0.92 -1.58
CA THR A 79 2.59 1.14 -2.31
C THR A 79 2.27 -0.02 -3.24
N LEU A 80 0.97 -0.28 -3.40
CA LEU A 80 0.45 -1.24 -4.36
C LEU A 80 -0.54 -0.54 -5.28
N ARG A 81 -0.50 -0.89 -6.55
CA ARG A 81 -1.54 -0.53 -7.53
C ARG A 81 -1.87 -1.73 -8.42
N CYS A 82 -3.15 -1.99 -8.58
CA CYS A 82 -3.66 -3.03 -9.45
C CYS A 82 -4.13 -2.44 -10.78
N GLY A 83 -3.92 -3.19 -11.86
CA GLY A 83 -4.30 -2.79 -13.21
C GLY A 83 -3.18 -2.06 -13.97
N VAL A 84 -1.93 -2.36 -13.66
CA VAL A 84 -0.79 -1.92 -14.48
C VAL A 84 -0.74 -2.72 -15.79
N GLU A 85 0.07 -2.25 -16.74
CA GLU A 85 0.29 -2.97 -18.00
C GLU A 85 0.79 -4.39 -17.71
N VAL A 86 0.20 -5.37 -18.40
CA VAL A 86 0.56 -6.78 -18.24
C VAL A 86 1.90 -7.06 -18.91
N PRO A 87 2.92 -7.50 -18.17
CA PRO A 87 4.22 -7.79 -18.75
C PRO A 87 4.14 -8.90 -19.81
N GLY A 88 4.74 -8.63 -20.99
CA GLY A 88 4.95 -9.65 -22.00
C GLY A 88 6.08 -10.63 -21.61
N PRO A 89 6.39 -11.60 -22.50
CA PRO A 89 7.58 -12.40 -22.33
C PRO A 89 8.83 -11.51 -22.24
N THR A 90 9.64 -11.71 -21.22
CA THR A 90 10.78 -10.85 -20.90
C THR A 90 11.98 -11.67 -20.43
N THR A 91 13.16 -11.09 -20.48
CA THR A 91 14.39 -11.60 -19.87
C THR A 91 14.73 -10.91 -18.56
N GLU A 92 13.83 -10.06 -18.05
CA GLU A 92 13.95 -9.42 -16.73
C GLU A 92 13.99 -10.48 -15.62
N GLN A 93 14.55 -10.10 -14.48
CA GLN A 93 14.63 -10.99 -13.33
C GLN A 93 13.22 -11.36 -12.84
N CYS A 94 12.93 -12.64 -12.88
CA CYS A 94 11.68 -13.20 -12.38
C CYS A 94 11.95 -14.00 -11.10
N VAL A 95 11.19 -13.71 -10.04
CA VAL A 95 11.33 -14.34 -8.73
C VAL A 95 9.99 -14.89 -8.28
N THR A 96 9.96 -16.18 -7.94
CA THR A 96 8.78 -16.80 -7.33
C THR A 96 8.84 -16.61 -5.82
N VAL A 97 7.83 -15.94 -5.25
CA VAL A 97 7.64 -15.81 -3.81
C VAL A 97 6.68 -16.92 -3.36
N GLU A 98 7.21 -17.85 -2.58
CA GLU A 98 6.45 -18.98 -2.05
C GLU A 98 6.00 -18.66 -0.61
N THR A 99 4.78 -19.04 -0.27
CA THR A 99 4.28 -18.97 1.10
C THR A 99 4.18 -20.38 1.70
N ALA A 100 4.37 -20.50 3.01
CA ALA A 100 4.34 -21.80 3.70
C ALA A 100 3.01 -22.54 3.56
N SER A 101 1.91 -21.85 3.31
CA SER A 101 0.55 -22.40 3.21
C SER A 101 -0.36 -21.67 2.24
N GLY A 102 0.21 -20.84 1.39
CA GLY A 102 -0.52 -20.00 0.41
C GLY A 102 -0.06 -20.24 -1.03
N PRO A 103 -0.67 -19.55 -1.97
CA PRO A 103 -0.28 -19.59 -3.38
C PRO A 103 1.08 -18.93 -3.60
N SER A 104 1.86 -19.47 -4.53
CA SER A 104 3.09 -18.85 -5.03
C SER A 104 2.75 -17.72 -6.01
N ILE A 105 3.51 -16.64 -5.94
CA ILE A 105 3.37 -15.51 -6.85
C ILE A 105 4.69 -15.24 -7.54
N ASP A 106 4.63 -15.12 -8.85
CA ASP A 106 5.78 -14.76 -9.69
C ASP A 106 5.83 -13.25 -9.87
N TRP A 107 7.00 -12.68 -9.61
CA TRP A 107 7.26 -11.26 -9.68
C TRP A 107 8.42 -10.97 -10.61
N LEU A 108 8.25 -10.03 -11.52
CA LEU A 108 9.36 -9.34 -12.18
C LEU A 108 9.91 -8.30 -11.21
N VAL A 109 11.22 -8.26 -11.08
CA VAL A 109 11.92 -7.41 -10.12
C VAL A 109 12.74 -6.38 -10.87
N GLN A 110 12.47 -5.12 -10.61
CA GLN A 110 13.18 -3.98 -11.19
C GLN A 110 13.72 -3.12 -10.05
N ALA A 111 15.03 -2.87 -10.06
CA ALA A 111 15.59 -1.81 -9.23
C ALA A 111 15.35 -0.50 -9.97
N ASP A 112 14.64 0.42 -9.34
CA ASP A 112 14.44 1.73 -9.92
C ASP A 112 15.79 2.46 -9.92
N ALA A 113 16.27 2.86 -11.09
CA ALA A 113 17.46 3.67 -11.18
C ALA A 113 17.18 5.00 -10.45
N GLU A 114 18.03 5.37 -9.47
CA GLU A 114 17.97 6.71 -8.91
C GLU A 114 17.94 7.72 -10.06
N PRO A 115 17.07 8.75 -9.99
CA PRO A 115 17.14 9.84 -10.96
C PRO A 115 18.51 10.47 -10.84
N ALA A 116 19.42 10.11 -11.74
CA ALA A 116 20.64 10.86 -11.93
C ALA A 116 20.20 12.28 -12.29
N ASP A 117 20.55 13.26 -11.46
CA ASP A 117 20.37 14.67 -11.77
C ASP A 117 21.04 14.96 -13.12
N GLY A 118 20.24 15.00 -14.17
CA GLY A 118 20.68 15.35 -15.51
C GLY A 118 20.71 14.21 -16.51
N GLU A 119 19.71 14.24 -17.40
CA GLU A 119 19.69 13.62 -18.73
C GLU A 119 19.50 12.09 -18.78
N ALA A 120 18.26 11.72 -19.06
CA ALA A 120 17.89 10.34 -19.36
C ALA A 120 18.68 9.80 -20.55
N THR A 121 19.69 9.01 -20.28
CA THR A 121 20.28 8.11 -21.25
C THR A 121 19.79 6.70 -20.93
N PRO A 122 18.94 6.10 -21.77
CA PRO A 122 18.55 4.72 -21.58
C PRO A 122 19.71 3.84 -22.01
N THR A 123 20.54 3.39 -21.10
CA THR A 123 21.40 2.22 -21.35
C THR A 123 22.33 1.97 -20.16
N ALA A 124 21.91 1.15 -19.21
CA ALA A 124 22.84 0.23 -18.57
C ALA A 124 22.03 -0.94 -18.00
N PRO A 125 22.42 -2.18 -18.22
CA PRO A 125 21.89 -3.30 -17.45
C PRO A 125 22.22 -3.03 -15.98
N SER A 126 21.23 -3.16 -15.10
CA SER A 126 21.38 -2.99 -13.65
C SER A 126 22.52 -3.89 -13.17
N ASP A 127 23.58 -3.29 -12.66
CA ASP A 127 24.71 -4.02 -12.10
C ASP A 127 24.23 -4.71 -10.81
N PRO A 128 24.28 -6.04 -10.70
CA PRO A 128 23.87 -6.76 -9.48
C PRO A 128 24.77 -6.47 -8.26
N ALA A 129 25.76 -5.59 -8.40
CA ALA A 129 26.63 -5.13 -7.33
C ALA A 129 26.13 -3.85 -6.63
N GLN A 130 24.95 -3.31 -6.97
CA GLN A 130 24.38 -2.20 -6.22
C GLN A 130 23.96 -2.71 -4.84
N ASP A 131 24.31 -1.94 -3.80
CA ASP A 131 23.90 -2.21 -2.42
C ASP A 131 22.35 -2.31 -2.39
N PRO A 132 21.76 -3.42 -1.92
CA PRO A 132 20.31 -3.64 -1.96
C PRO A 132 19.48 -2.55 -1.29
N GLY A 133 20.08 -1.70 -0.48
CA GLY A 133 19.42 -0.58 0.19
C GLY A 133 19.60 0.78 -0.49
N SER A 134 20.22 0.85 -1.68
CA SER A 134 20.56 2.12 -2.32
C SER A 134 19.52 2.60 -3.35
N SER A 135 18.55 1.78 -3.72
CA SER A 135 17.52 2.12 -4.70
C SER A 135 16.15 1.62 -4.28
N ASP A 136 15.11 2.26 -4.78
CA ASP A 136 13.74 1.77 -4.71
C ASP A 136 13.62 0.50 -5.57
N TRP A 137 12.66 -0.33 -5.22
CA TRP A 137 12.38 -1.56 -5.96
C TRP A 137 10.94 -1.60 -6.39
N THR A 138 10.72 -1.98 -7.65
CA THR A 138 9.40 -2.23 -8.20
C THR A 138 9.23 -3.72 -8.53
N PHE A 139 8.13 -4.28 -8.04
CA PHE A 139 7.73 -5.66 -8.28
C PHE A 139 6.45 -5.65 -9.10
N VAL A 140 6.43 -6.35 -10.24
CA VAL A 140 5.23 -6.49 -11.07
C VAL A 140 4.89 -7.96 -11.21
N THR A 141 3.63 -8.33 -10.97
CA THR A 141 3.21 -9.74 -11.11
C THR A 141 3.39 -10.22 -12.54
N TYR A 142 3.96 -11.43 -12.69
CA TYR A 142 4.12 -12.07 -13.99
C TYR A 142 2.99 -13.04 -14.26
N GLY A 143 2.49 -13.01 -15.48
CA GLY A 143 1.46 -13.94 -15.94
C GLY A 143 0.06 -13.72 -15.42
N ARG A 144 -0.23 -12.59 -14.80
CA ARG A 144 -1.56 -12.22 -14.28
C ARG A 144 -2.12 -11.03 -15.04
N ASP A 145 -3.44 -11.04 -15.30
CA ASP A 145 -4.19 -9.98 -15.96
C ASP A 145 -5.51 -9.76 -15.20
N PRO A 146 -5.72 -8.62 -14.52
CA PRO A 146 -4.82 -7.45 -14.44
C PRO A 146 -3.53 -7.71 -13.66
N ALA A 147 -2.45 -7.03 -14.05
CA ALA A 147 -1.20 -7.11 -13.29
C ALA A 147 -1.23 -6.19 -12.06
N VAL A 148 -0.49 -6.61 -11.03
CA VAL A 148 -0.32 -5.85 -9.78
C VAL A 148 1.13 -5.40 -9.66
N GLU A 149 1.32 -4.15 -9.31
CA GLU A 149 2.63 -3.55 -9.04
C GLU A 149 2.76 -3.22 -7.56
N VAL A 150 3.94 -3.47 -7.01
CA VAL A 150 4.32 -3.07 -5.65
C VAL A 150 5.62 -2.29 -5.73
N HIS A 151 5.60 -1.06 -5.26
CA HIS A 151 6.79 -0.21 -5.14
C HIS A 151 7.25 -0.20 -3.68
N VAL A 152 8.54 -0.43 -3.48
CA VAL A 152 9.17 -0.54 -2.16
C VAL A 152 10.29 0.49 -2.08
N PRO A 153 10.18 1.52 -1.24
CA PRO A 153 11.23 2.52 -1.07
C PRO A 153 12.54 1.94 -0.57
N ALA A 154 13.66 2.50 -1.00
CA ALA A 154 15.02 2.11 -0.59
C ALA A 154 15.18 2.05 0.94
N ALA A 155 14.59 3.00 1.66
CA ALA A 155 14.62 3.01 3.12
C ALA A 155 13.99 1.74 3.75
N VAL A 156 12.92 1.22 3.14
CA VAL A 156 12.29 -0.03 3.59
C VAL A 156 13.15 -1.24 3.23
N VAL A 157 13.73 -1.25 2.02
CA VAL A 157 14.62 -2.34 1.57
C VAL A 157 15.89 -2.41 2.43
N ALA A 158 16.45 -1.27 2.82
CA ALA A 158 17.64 -1.18 3.66
C ALA A 158 17.42 -1.77 5.07
N GLU A 159 16.20 -1.68 5.59
CA GLU A 159 15.88 -2.11 6.95
C GLU A 159 15.40 -3.57 7.04
N ARG A 160 14.91 -4.13 5.94
CA ARG A 160 14.29 -5.46 5.95
C ARG A 160 14.35 -6.18 4.62
N SER A 161 14.23 -7.50 4.69
CA SER A 161 14.02 -8.34 3.50
C SER A 161 12.68 -8.04 2.82
N THR A 162 12.61 -8.23 1.51
CA THR A 162 11.37 -8.16 0.72
C THR A 162 10.43 -9.37 0.94
N SER A 163 10.74 -10.23 1.89
CA SER A 163 9.91 -11.41 2.23
C SER A 163 8.48 -11.05 2.66
N PHE A 164 8.21 -9.81 3.08
CA PHE A 164 6.85 -9.35 3.40
C PHE A 164 5.90 -9.40 2.19
N LEU A 165 6.42 -9.54 0.96
CA LEU A 165 5.62 -9.75 -0.24
C LEU A 165 4.80 -11.05 -0.18
N ASP A 166 5.23 -12.03 0.63
CA ASP A 166 4.45 -13.25 0.88
C ASP A 166 3.06 -12.93 1.47
N GLY A 167 2.97 -11.89 2.31
CA GLY A 167 1.71 -11.39 2.86
C GLY A 167 0.70 -10.90 1.81
N LEU A 168 1.15 -10.58 0.60
CA LEU A 168 0.29 -10.18 -0.51
C LEU A 168 -0.22 -11.36 -1.35
N SER A 169 0.34 -12.55 -1.17
CA SER A 169 0.10 -13.69 -2.05
C SER A 169 -1.37 -14.09 -2.14
N VAL A 170 -2.11 -14.06 -1.02
CA VAL A 170 -3.54 -14.40 -1.01
C VAL A 170 -4.38 -13.39 -1.80
N ALA A 171 -4.03 -12.10 -1.70
CA ALA A 171 -4.71 -11.03 -2.41
C ALA A 171 -4.40 -11.07 -3.91
N VAL A 172 -3.13 -11.21 -4.27
CA VAL A 172 -2.69 -11.27 -5.67
C VAL A 172 -3.23 -12.53 -6.36
N ALA A 173 -3.37 -13.63 -5.64
CA ALA A 173 -3.95 -14.87 -6.18
C ALA A 173 -5.44 -14.78 -6.53
N GLN A 174 -6.13 -13.69 -6.18
CA GLN A 174 -7.50 -13.43 -6.68
C GLN A 174 -7.52 -13.23 -8.21
N VAL A 175 -6.39 -12.92 -8.81
CA VAL A 175 -6.18 -12.91 -10.26
C VAL A 175 -5.49 -14.22 -10.64
N GLU A 176 -6.08 -14.97 -11.58
CA GLU A 176 -5.52 -16.26 -12.03
C GLU A 176 -4.22 -16.05 -12.81
N ALA A 177 -3.22 -16.92 -12.57
CA ALA A 177 -1.97 -16.90 -13.32
C ALA A 177 -2.13 -17.71 -14.62
N THR A 178 -1.74 -17.12 -15.74
CA THR A 178 -1.73 -17.75 -17.08
C THR A 178 -0.33 -18.11 -17.56
N ARG A 179 0.70 -17.62 -16.86
CA ARG A 179 2.13 -17.88 -17.13
C ARG A 179 2.89 -17.89 -15.80
N SER A 180 4.09 -18.45 -15.82
CA SER A 180 5.00 -18.52 -14.67
C SER A 180 6.43 -18.22 -15.08
N CYS A 181 7.26 -17.90 -14.09
CA CYS A 181 8.71 -17.86 -14.24
C CYS A 181 9.24 -19.23 -14.72
N LEU A 182 10.32 -19.24 -15.46
CA LEU A 182 10.99 -20.45 -15.97
C LEU A 182 12.22 -20.77 -15.12
#